data_04fbde1e2cea0724034b1970273d2dfd
#
_entry.id   04fbde1e2cea0724034b1970273d2dfd
#
_cell.length_a   1.000
_cell.length_b   1.000
_cell.length_c   1.000
_cell.angle_alpha   90.00
_cell.angle_beta   90.00
_cell.angle_gamma   90.00
#
_symmetry.space_group_name_H-M   'P 1'
#
loop_
_entity.id
_entity.type
_entity.pdbx_description
1 polymer ?
#
loop_
_entity_poly.entity_id
_entity_poly.type
_entity_poly.pdbx_seq_one_letter_code
_entity_poly.pdbx_strand_id
1 'polypeptide(L)'
;TVNSHDIIEGEIVGKFQFNQLEKLVMNSLGSLYANFKPEKVKKGQFLKFNFTIYNKIIEIFYPEISIATNTIVKGNINSDNQEFKFNFNSPKVTASTNTFDNIRVNIDNKNPLYNAFIELDSIKTKFYKIRDFSLINVTMKDTLFFRTEFKGGTKGQDYFNLNLYHTINAANNNVVGISKSEIKLKDYLWFLNEKETPNNQIVFDKSFQNFNFDNIILTHENQEITFMGDIKGKT
;
A
#
# COMPACT_ATOMS: atom_id res chain seq x y z
N THR A 1 -19.77 6.14 -21.70
CA THR A 1 -19.60 7.47 -21.08
C THR A 1 -20.62 7.60 -19.97
N VAL A 2 -20.18 8.05 -18.81
CA VAL A 2 -21.04 8.42 -17.68
C VAL A 2 -20.91 9.92 -17.50
N ASN A 3 -22.02 10.63 -17.56
CA ASN A 3 -22.04 12.06 -17.40
C ASN A 3 -23.23 12.46 -16.52
N SER A 4 -22.93 12.87 -15.30
CA SER A 4 -23.85 13.55 -14.39
C SER A 4 -23.10 14.78 -13.89
N HIS A 5 -23.35 15.93 -14.53
CA HIS A 5 -22.54 17.15 -14.44
C HIS A 5 -22.14 17.59 -13.01
N ASP A 6 -22.91 17.20 -11.99
CA ASP A 6 -22.67 17.61 -10.62
C ASP A 6 -22.22 16.47 -9.70
N ILE A 7 -22.07 15.25 -10.22
CA ILE A 7 -21.77 14.07 -9.39
C ILE A 7 -20.51 13.38 -9.85
N ILE A 8 -20.50 12.88 -11.10
CA ILE A 8 -19.40 12.12 -11.67
C ILE A 8 -19.38 12.28 -13.20
N GLU A 9 -18.21 12.49 -13.73
CA GLU A 9 -17.97 12.50 -15.16
C GLU A 9 -16.86 11.50 -15.52
N GLY A 10 -17.03 10.81 -16.64
CA GLY A 10 -15.98 9.91 -17.10
C GLY A 10 -16.44 8.84 -18.07
N GLU A 11 -15.60 7.85 -18.22
CA GLU A 11 -15.85 6.74 -19.13
C GLU A 11 -15.38 5.41 -18.57
N ILE A 12 -16.09 4.37 -18.96
CA ILE A 12 -15.68 2.97 -18.79
C ILE A 12 -15.67 2.33 -20.18
N VAL A 13 -14.58 1.68 -20.51
CA VAL A 13 -14.44 0.86 -21.72
C VAL A 13 -13.88 -0.48 -21.31
N GLY A 14 -14.57 -1.57 -21.69
CA GLY A 14 -14.06 -2.88 -21.29
C GLY A 14 -14.91 -4.03 -21.74
N LYS A 15 -14.33 -5.22 -21.63
CA LYS A 15 -14.97 -6.52 -21.76
C LYS A 15 -14.52 -7.35 -20.56
N PHE A 16 -15.36 -7.46 -19.55
CA PHE A 16 -14.99 -8.10 -18.29
C PHE A 16 -16.21 -8.73 -17.60
N GLN A 17 -15.94 -9.61 -16.65
CA GLN A 17 -16.92 -10.18 -15.76
C GLN A 17 -16.74 -9.60 -14.35
N PHE A 18 -17.78 -9.00 -13.79
CA PHE A 18 -17.71 -8.32 -12.48
C PHE A 18 -17.19 -9.24 -11.36
N ASN A 19 -17.65 -10.50 -11.35
CA ASN A 19 -17.22 -11.49 -10.37
C ASN A 19 -15.77 -11.97 -10.53
N GLN A 20 -15.06 -11.51 -11.56
CA GLN A 20 -13.65 -11.84 -11.80
C GLN A 20 -12.74 -10.62 -11.65
N LEU A 21 -13.25 -9.42 -11.45
CA LEU A 21 -12.43 -8.20 -11.35
C LEU A 21 -11.40 -8.28 -10.23
N GLU A 22 -11.80 -8.72 -9.05
CA GLU A 22 -10.89 -8.90 -7.92
C GLU A 22 -9.75 -9.86 -8.28
N LYS A 23 -10.07 -11.01 -8.88
CA LYS A 23 -9.07 -11.99 -9.32
C LYS A 23 -8.13 -11.42 -10.38
N LEU A 24 -8.63 -10.60 -11.31
CA LEU A 24 -7.80 -9.95 -12.31
C LEU A 24 -6.80 -8.98 -11.68
N VAL A 25 -7.23 -8.17 -10.74
CA VAL A 25 -6.34 -7.27 -9.97
C VAL A 25 -5.32 -8.07 -9.19
N MET A 26 -5.76 -9.06 -8.42
CA MET A 26 -4.87 -9.90 -7.61
C MET A 26 -3.86 -10.67 -8.44
N ASN A 27 -4.25 -11.22 -9.61
CA ASN A 27 -3.33 -11.87 -10.53
C ASN A 27 -2.29 -10.91 -11.11
N SER A 28 -2.71 -9.67 -11.41
CA SER A 28 -1.80 -8.66 -11.98
C SER A 28 -0.79 -8.18 -10.95
N LEU A 29 -1.20 -7.90 -9.72
CA LEU A 29 -0.29 -7.53 -8.62
C LEU A 29 0.54 -8.73 -8.16
N GLY A 30 -0.07 -9.91 -8.08
CA GLY A 30 0.60 -11.15 -7.72
C GLY A 30 1.67 -11.58 -8.72
N SER A 31 1.57 -11.14 -9.99
CA SER A 31 2.61 -11.41 -11.01
C SER A 31 3.98 -10.80 -10.69
N LEU A 32 4.06 -9.94 -9.69
CA LEU A 32 5.31 -9.40 -9.17
C LEU A 32 6.08 -10.41 -8.28
N TYR A 33 5.46 -11.53 -7.89
CA TYR A 33 6.06 -12.55 -7.02
C TYR A 33 6.16 -13.90 -7.73
N ALA A 34 7.32 -14.55 -7.71
CA ALA A 34 7.50 -15.87 -8.31
C ALA A 34 6.63 -16.96 -7.67
N ASN A 35 6.43 -16.88 -6.36
CA ASN A 35 5.66 -17.88 -5.61
C ASN A 35 4.14 -17.63 -5.63
N PHE A 36 3.67 -16.59 -6.31
CA PHE A 36 2.25 -16.32 -6.44
C PHE A 36 1.59 -17.34 -7.38
N LYS A 37 0.50 -17.92 -6.91
CA LYS A 37 -0.33 -18.85 -7.70
C LYS A 37 -1.56 -18.11 -8.22
N PRO A 38 -1.61 -17.75 -9.52
CA PRO A 38 -2.73 -16.99 -10.05
C PRO A 38 -4.01 -17.83 -10.04
N GLU A 39 -5.11 -17.17 -9.77
CA GLU A 39 -6.43 -17.76 -9.91
C GLU A 39 -6.83 -17.85 -11.38
N LYS A 40 -7.67 -18.86 -11.69
CA LYS A 40 -8.21 -19.01 -13.05
C LYS A 40 -9.17 -17.88 -13.37
N VAL A 41 -8.89 -17.16 -14.44
CA VAL A 41 -9.74 -16.11 -15.00
C VAL A 41 -9.92 -16.32 -16.49
N LYS A 42 -11.02 -15.83 -17.05
CA LYS A 42 -11.27 -15.89 -18.48
C LYS A 42 -10.31 -14.95 -19.20
N LYS A 43 -9.73 -15.40 -20.31
CA LYS A 43 -8.86 -14.58 -21.17
C LYS A 43 -9.64 -13.53 -21.96
N GLY A 44 -8.94 -12.52 -22.47
CA GLY A 44 -9.51 -11.45 -23.30
C GLY A 44 -10.35 -10.47 -22.49
N GLN A 45 -10.16 -10.40 -21.18
CA GLN A 45 -10.81 -9.41 -20.34
C GLN A 45 -9.92 -8.17 -20.20
N PHE A 46 -10.54 -7.02 -20.36
CA PHE A 46 -9.90 -5.74 -20.08
C PHE A 46 -10.92 -4.74 -19.52
N LEU A 47 -10.44 -3.80 -18.75
CA LEU A 47 -11.21 -2.68 -18.21
C LEU A 47 -10.33 -1.43 -18.17
N LYS A 48 -10.79 -0.38 -18.84
CA LYS A 48 -10.24 0.97 -18.71
C LYS A 48 -11.31 1.88 -18.14
N PHE A 49 -10.93 2.71 -17.23
CA PHE A 49 -11.83 3.71 -16.65
C PHE A 49 -11.08 5.01 -16.35
N ASN A 50 -11.79 6.11 -16.45
CA ASN A 50 -11.31 7.42 -16.09
C ASN A 50 -12.48 8.24 -15.59
N PHE A 51 -12.45 8.61 -14.31
CA PHE A 51 -13.52 9.36 -13.64
C PHE A 51 -12.99 10.57 -12.94
N THR A 52 -13.77 11.64 -12.98
CA THR A 52 -13.69 12.77 -12.06
C THR A 52 -14.94 12.78 -11.20
N ILE A 53 -14.76 12.81 -9.89
CA ILE A 53 -15.83 12.78 -8.90
C ILE A 53 -16.01 14.21 -8.39
N TYR A 54 -17.22 14.76 -8.52
CA TYR A 54 -17.57 16.12 -8.13
C TYR A 54 -18.43 16.20 -6.87
N ASN A 55 -19.01 15.08 -6.44
CA ASN A 55 -19.91 15.07 -5.29
C ASN A 55 -19.72 13.80 -4.45
N LYS A 56 -20.34 13.76 -3.29
CA LYS A 56 -20.25 12.73 -2.26
C LYS A 56 -20.96 11.41 -2.61
N ILE A 57 -20.90 10.97 -3.86
CA ILE A 57 -21.58 9.77 -4.33
C ILE A 57 -21.09 8.50 -3.58
N ILE A 58 -19.85 8.48 -3.13
CA ILE A 58 -19.27 7.33 -2.43
C ILE A 58 -19.92 7.13 -1.07
N GLU A 59 -20.32 8.21 -0.38
CA GLU A 59 -21.01 8.15 0.92
C GLU A 59 -22.35 7.42 0.87
N ILE A 60 -22.99 7.34 -0.30
CA ILE A 60 -24.25 6.60 -0.49
C ILE A 60 -24.01 5.09 -0.31
N PHE A 61 -22.87 4.58 -0.76
CA PHE A 61 -22.54 3.16 -0.70
C PHE A 61 -21.69 2.83 0.54
N TYR A 62 -20.87 3.77 0.97
CA TYR A 62 -19.94 3.63 2.09
C TYR A 62 -20.02 4.90 2.97
N PRO A 63 -20.99 4.97 3.89
CA PRO A 63 -21.24 6.17 4.70
C PRO A 63 -20.04 6.63 5.55
N GLU A 64 -19.13 5.72 5.82
CA GLU A 64 -17.92 5.99 6.60
C GLU A 64 -16.79 6.64 5.77
N ILE A 65 -16.95 6.68 4.43
CA ILE A 65 -15.91 7.18 3.51
C ILE A 65 -16.43 8.41 2.79
N SER A 66 -15.76 9.54 2.98
CA SER A 66 -15.98 10.77 2.23
C SER A 66 -14.79 11.10 1.35
N ILE A 67 -15.06 11.39 0.09
CA ILE A 67 -14.06 11.77 -0.92
C ILE A 67 -14.34 13.19 -1.38
N ALA A 68 -13.30 14.03 -1.40
CA ALA A 68 -13.43 15.42 -1.83
C ALA A 68 -13.80 15.54 -3.32
N THR A 69 -14.42 16.66 -3.66
CA THR A 69 -14.67 17.05 -5.06
C THR A 69 -13.38 17.15 -5.86
N ASN A 70 -13.46 17.01 -7.17
CA ASN A 70 -12.31 16.96 -8.10
C ASN A 70 -11.37 15.78 -7.85
N THR A 71 -11.86 14.71 -7.22
CA THR A 71 -11.10 13.47 -7.12
C THR A 71 -11.08 12.76 -8.47
N ILE A 72 -9.88 12.41 -8.92
CA ILE A 72 -9.64 11.70 -10.18
C ILE A 72 -9.28 10.25 -9.89
N VAL A 73 -9.97 9.33 -10.58
CA VAL A 73 -9.73 7.88 -10.50
C VAL A 73 -9.56 7.33 -11.92
N LYS A 74 -8.38 6.82 -12.22
CA LYS A 74 -8.07 6.22 -13.52
C LYS A 74 -7.51 4.83 -13.35
N GLY A 75 -7.82 3.93 -14.28
CA GLY A 75 -7.24 2.59 -14.23
C GLY A 75 -7.30 1.87 -15.56
N ASN A 76 -6.42 0.87 -15.67
CA ASN A 76 -6.38 -0.09 -16.75
C ASN A 76 -6.04 -1.46 -16.18
N ILE A 77 -6.87 -2.43 -16.52
CA ILE A 77 -6.68 -3.84 -16.16
C ILE A 77 -6.73 -4.64 -17.45
N ASN A 78 -5.79 -5.58 -17.63
CA ASN A 78 -5.79 -6.47 -18.78
C ASN A 78 -5.37 -7.89 -18.36
N SER A 79 -6.24 -8.89 -18.64
CA SER A 79 -6.03 -10.29 -18.23
C SER A 79 -4.89 -10.98 -18.99
N ASP A 80 -4.66 -10.58 -20.24
CA ASP A 80 -3.79 -11.35 -21.13
C ASP A 80 -2.31 -11.08 -20.88
N ASN A 81 -1.98 -9.84 -20.54
CA ASN A 81 -0.63 -9.42 -20.17
C ASN A 81 -0.47 -9.16 -18.67
N GLN A 82 -1.51 -9.43 -17.86
CA GLN A 82 -1.52 -9.18 -16.42
C GLN A 82 -1.14 -7.74 -16.07
N GLU A 83 -1.61 -6.79 -16.87
CA GLU A 83 -1.36 -5.38 -16.63
C GLU A 83 -2.36 -4.81 -15.62
N PHE A 84 -1.86 -4.04 -14.67
CA PHE A 84 -2.65 -3.25 -13.74
C PHE A 84 -2.05 -1.86 -13.60
N LYS A 85 -2.81 -0.86 -14.01
CA LYS A 85 -2.48 0.55 -13.77
C LYS A 85 -3.61 1.19 -12.99
N PHE A 86 -3.25 1.96 -11.98
CA PHE A 86 -4.21 2.67 -11.15
C PHE A 86 -3.63 4.02 -10.73
N ASN A 87 -4.39 5.08 -10.97
CA ASN A 87 -4.09 6.43 -10.52
C ASN A 87 -5.26 6.96 -9.72
N PHE A 88 -4.97 7.42 -8.52
CA PHE A 88 -5.92 8.09 -7.65
C PHE A 88 -5.32 9.42 -7.19
N ASN A 89 -6.04 10.51 -7.41
CA ASN A 89 -5.65 11.83 -6.97
C ASN A 89 -6.85 12.50 -6.30
N SER A 90 -6.74 12.77 -5.02
CA SER A 90 -7.82 13.38 -4.23
C SER A 90 -7.29 14.48 -3.33
N PRO A 91 -7.92 15.66 -3.29
CA PRO A 91 -7.57 16.70 -2.34
C PRO A 91 -7.75 16.23 -0.89
N LYS A 92 -8.75 15.38 -0.64
CA LYS A 92 -9.03 14.87 0.70
C LYS A 92 -9.87 13.60 0.66
N VAL A 93 -9.51 12.66 1.53
CA VAL A 93 -10.35 11.51 1.87
C VAL A 93 -10.53 11.48 3.38
N THR A 94 -11.75 11.22 3.83
CA THR A 94 -12.04 10.93 5.24
C THR A 94 -12.56 9.50 5.33
N ALA A 95 -12.00 8.69 6.21
CA ALA A 95 -12.44 7.33 6.48
C ALA A 95 -12.66 7.19 8.00
N SER A 96 -13.91 7.08 8.40
CA SER A 96 -14.32 7.16 9.82
C SER A 96 -13.75 8.41 10.48
N THR A 97 -12.85 8.28 11.45
CA THR A 97 -12.22 9.40 12.17
C THR A 97 -10.90 9.86 11.58
N ASN A 98 -10.41 9.18 10.53
CA ASN A 98 -9.12 9.46 9.92
C ASN A 98 -9.29 10.37 8.69
N THR A 99 -8.38 11.30 8.53
CA THR A 99 -8.36 12.23 7.39
C THR A 99 -7.02 12.13 6.67
N PHE A 100 -7.09 12.10 5.35
CA PHE A 100 -5.95 12.03 4.44
C PHE A 100 -6.03 13.24 3.51
N ASP A 101 -5.02 14.08 3.50
CA ASP A 101 -4.99 15.30 2.69
C ASP A 101 -4.03 15.15 1.50
N ASN A 102 -4.42 15.62 0.32
CA ASN A 102 -3.65 15.65 -0.93
C ASN A 102 -3.03 14.30 -1.30
N ILE A 103 -3.90 13.32 -1.49
CA ILE A 103 -3.49 11.94 -1.79
C ILE A 103 -3.15 11.82 -3.27
N ARG A 104 -2.00 11.24 -3.57
CA ARG A 104 -1.61 10.78 -4.90
C ARG A 104 -1.18 9.33 -4.83
N VAL A 105 -1.85 8.47 -5.56
CA VAL A 105 -1.50 7.05 -5.72
C VAL A 105 -1.25 6.77 -7.18
N ASN A 106 -0.12 6.20 -7.50
CA ASN A 106 0.21 5.71 -8.83
C ASN A 106 0.72 4.28 -8.72
N ILE A 107 0.01 3.34 -9.32
CA ILE A 107 0.39 1.93 -9.39
C ILE A 107 0.50 1.54 -10.85
N ASP A 108 1.61 0.92 -11.24
CA ASP A 108 1.84 0.34 -12.55
C ASP A 108 2.78 -0.87 -12.41
N ASN A 109 2.20 -2.07 -12.47
CA ASN A 109 2.97 -3.30 -12.29
C ASN A 109 3.91 -3.64 -13.47
N LYS A 110 3.88 -2.85 -14.53
CA LYS A 110 4.78 -2.98 -15.69
C LYS A 110 5.80 -1.85 -15.80
N ASN A 111 5.74 -0.86 -14.91
CA ASN A 111 6.72 0.22 -14.92
C ASN A 111 8.09 -0.31 -14.44
N PRO A 112 9.18 -0.11 -15.21
CA PRO A 112 10.50 -0.64 -14.86
C PRO A 112 11.19 0.13 -13.73
N LEU A 113 10.74 1.34 -13.40
CA LEU A 113 11.35 2.20 -12.38
C LEU A 113 10.72 2.01 -11.00
N TYR A 114 9.40 1.84 -10.95
CA TYR A 114 8.65 1.60 -9.71
C TYR A 114 7.31 0.97 -10.03
N ASN A 115 6.78 0.18 -9.10
CA ASN A 115 5.47 -0.44 -9.25
C ASN A 115 4.36 0.30 -8.50
N ALA A 116 4.71 0.98 -7.42
CA ALA A 116 3.80 1.87 -6.71
C ALA A 116 4.52 3.12 -6.19
N PHE A 117 3.81 4.23 -6.27
CA PHE A 117 4.21 5.51 -5.69
C PHE A 117 3.00 6.13 -5.01
N ILE A 118 3.16 6.48 -3.75
CA ILE A 118 2.10 7.05 -2.92
C ILE A 118 2.65 8.28 -2.21
N GLU A 119 1.93 9.40 -2.30
CA GLU A 119 2.21 10.63 -1.57
C GLU A 119 0.96 11.13 -0.86
N LEU A 120 1.15 11.70 0.33
CA LEU A 120 0.12 12.42 1.07
C LEU A 120 0.77 13.58 1.84
N ASP A 121 0.12 14.74 1.84
CA ASP A 121 0.59 15.87 2.64
C ASP A 121 0.37 15.61 4.13
N SER A 122 -0.76 15.02 4.49
CA SER A 122 -1.00 14.65 5.89
C SER A 122 -1.98 13.49 6.06
N ILE A 123 -1.74 12.72 7.13
CA ILE A 123 -2.66 11.73 7.69
C ILE A 123 -2.95 12.15 9.12
N LYS A 124 -4.21 12.38 9.44
CA LYS A 124 -4.66 12.73 10.79
C LYS A 124 -5.48 11.57 11.34
N THR A 125 -5.02 10.98 12.40
CA THR A 125 -5.75 9.98 13.17
C THR A 125 -6.13 10.54 14.54
N LYS A 126 -6.91 9.80 15.32
CA LYS A 126 -7.24 10.18 16.70
C LYS A 126 -6.01 10.36 17.59
N PHE A 127 -4.96 9.59 17.35
CA PHE A 127 -3.80 9.48 18.26
C PHE A 127 -2.52 10.10 17.71
N TYR A 128 -2.38 10.18 16.39
CA TYR A 128 -1.12 10.57 15.75
C TYR A 128 -1.34 11.34 14.46
N LYS A 129 -0.47 12.29 14.18
CA LYS A 129 -0.46 13.04 12.92
C LYS A 129 0.82 12.75 12.16
N ILE A 130 0.65 12.33 10.91
CA ILE A 130 1.73 12.11 9.93
C ILE A 130 1.69 13.27 8.93
N ARG A 131 2.85 13.69 8.44
CA ARG A 131 3.01 14.72 7.41
C ARG A 131 4.07 14.29 6.41
N ASP A 132 3.99 14.84 5.22
CA ASP A 132 4.97 14.65 4.15
C ASP A 132 5.24 13.16 3.89
N PHE A 133 4.16 12.36 3.85
CA PHE A 133 4.28 10.93 3.64
C PHE A 133 4.59 10.64 2.17
N SER A 134 5.61 9.83 1.94
CA SER A 134 5.92 9.26 0.64
C SER A 134 6.24 7.77 0.76
N LEU A 135 5.82 6.99 -0.21
CA LEU A 135 6.17 5.59 -0.36
C LEU A 135 6.46 5.30 -1.83
N ILE A 136 7.60 4.67 -2.08
CA ILE A 136 7.95 4.11 -3.38
C ILE A 136 8.17 2.61 -3.24
N ASN A 137 7.66 1.84 -4.21
CA ASN A 137 7.88 0.41 -4.27
C ASN A 137 8.56 0.04 -5.59
N VAL A 138 9.58 -0.80 -5.50
CA VAL A 138 10.31 -1.37 -6.64
C VAL A 138 10.37 -2.87 -6.48
N THR A 139 10.15 -3.61 -7.57
CA THR A 139 10.26 -5.07 -7.56
C THR A 139 11.60 -5.49 -8.17
N MET A 140 12.36 -6.28 -7.43
CA MET A 140 13.59 -6.92 -7.90
C MET A 140 13.62 -8.37 -7.47
N LYS A 141 13.86 -9.31 -8.42
CA LYS A 141 14.00 -10.75 -8.13
C LYS A 141 12.90 -11.28 -7.20
N ASP A 142 11.64 -11.05 -7.57
CA ASP A 142 10.46 -11.53 -6.84
C ASP A 142 10.26 -10.96 -5.43
N THR A 143 10.98 -9.90 -5.10
CA THR A 143 10.86 -9.18 -3.84
C THR A 143 10.44 -7.74 -4.11
N LEU A 144 9.41 -7.28 -3.41
CA LEU A 144 8.98 -5.90 -3.43
C LEU A 144 9.73 -5.13 -2.34
N PHE A 145 10.54 -4.18 -2.76
CA PHE A 145 11.23 -3.27 -1.86
C PHE A 145 10.42 -1.99 -1.71
N PHE A 146 10.23 -1.57 -0.48
CA PHE A 146 9.50 -0.35 -0.13
C PHE A 146 10.44 0.61 0.59
N ARG A 147 10.44 1.83 0.14
CA ARG A 147 10.99 2.95 0.91
C ARG A 147 9.86 3.91 1.25
N THR A 148 9.72 4.21 2.53
CA THR A 148 8.75 5.20 2.99
C THR A 148 9.40 6.21 3.90
N GLU A 149 9.06 7.48 3.68
CA GLU A 149 9.52 8.60 4.48
C GLU A 149 8.31 9.42 4.94
N PHE A 150 8.34 9.85 6.19
CA PHE A 150 7.34 10.75 6.73
C PHE A 150 7.81 11.43 8.01
N LYS A 151 7.15 12.54 8.35
CA LYS A 151 7.26 13.21 9.64
C LYS A 151 6.06 12.90 10.50
N GLY A 152 6.25 12.87 11.81
CA GLY A 152 5.18 12.54 12.75
C GLY A 152 5.20 13.38 14.01
N GLY A 153 4.19 13.12 14.86
CA GLY A 153 4.03 13.82 16.12
C GLY A 153 3.31 15.16 16.00
N THR A 154 2.94 15.74 17.14
CA THR A 154 2.13 16.97 17.22
C THR A 154 2.80 18.16 16.52
N LYS A 155 4.11 18.28 16.65
CA LYS A 155 4.90 19.36 16.03
C LYS A 155 5.65 18.93 14.76
N GLY A 156 5.52 17.67 14.32
CA GLY A 156 6.25 17.11 13.19
C GLY A 156 7.73 16.90 13.48
N GLN A 157 8.09 16.70 14.75
CA GLN A 157 9.46 16.52 15.20
C GLN A 157 9.98 15.09 15.06
N ASP A 158 9.08 14.13 14.87
CA ASP A 158 9.43 12.74 14.62
C ASP A 158 9.71 12.58 13.12
N TYR A 159 10.71 11.78 12.76
CA TYR A 159 11.06 11.48 11.39
C TYR A 159 11.27 9.98 11.23
N PHE A 160 10.75 9.45 10.12
CA PHE A 160 10.81 8.05 9.78
C PHE A 160 11.33 7.89 8.35
N ASN A 161 12.37 7.09 8.18
CA ASN A 161 12.88 6.65 6.89
C ASN A 161 13.00 5.12 6.96
N LEU A 162 11.99 4.44 6.45
CA LEU A 162 11.87 2.99 6.59
C LEU A 162 12.11 2.30 5.25
N ASN A 163 13.02 1.35 5.25
CA ASN A 163 13.32 0.49 4.13
C ASN A 163 12.85 -0.93 4.46
N LEU A 164 11.85 -1.39 3.76
CA LEU A 164 11.19 -2.66 4.00
C LEU A 164 11.23 -3.50 2.72
N TYR A 165 11.09 -4.81 2.85
CA TYR A 165 10.81 -5.65 1.70
C TYR A 165 9.64 -6.60 2.00
N HIS A 166 8.95 -7.00 0.96
CA HIS A 166 7.90 -8.01 1.05
C HIS A 166 8.13 -9.08 0.00
N THR A 167 8.03 -10.33 0.41
CA THR A 167 8.05 -11.49 -0.48
C THR A 167 7.10 -12.58 0.02
N ILE A 168 6.89 -13.60 -0.80
CA ILE A 168 6.14 -14.81 -0.43
C ILE A 168 7.13 -15.95 -0.38
N ASN A 169 7.29 -16.60 0.77
CA ASN A 169 8.21 -17.70 0.94
C ASN A 169 7.69 -19.02 0.31
N ALA A 170 8.54 -20.04 0.28
CA ALA A 170 8.19 -21.35 -0.29
C ALA A 170 6.99 -22.03 0.43
N ALA A 171 6.75 -21.72 1.70
CA ALA A 171 5.59 -22.19 2.46
C ALA A 171 4.32 -21.38 2.18
N ASN A 172 4.38 -20.41 1.22
CA ASN A 172 3.30 -19.54 0.83
C ASN A 172 2.81 -18.57 1.93
N ASN A 173 3.69 -18.24 2.87
CA ASN A 173 3.50 -17.20 3.87
C ASN A 173 4.06 -15.87 3.37
N ASN A 174 3.45 -14.78 3.82
CA ASN A 174 3.97 -13.44 3.61
C ASN A 174 5.17 -13.20 4.52
N VAL A 175 6.19 -12.57 3.99
CA VAL A 175 7.39 -12.15 4.71
C VAL A 175 7.57 -10.67 4.51
N VAL A 176 7.52 -9.91 5.59
CA VAL A 176 7.91 -8.49 5.63
C VAL A 176 9.21 -8.37 6.37
N GLY A 177 10.26 -8.04 5.65
CA GLY A 177 11.58 -7.84 6.25
C GLY A 177 11.93 -6.37 6.37
N ILE A 178 12.81 -6.07 7.30
CA ILE A 178 13.27 -4.72 7.62
C ILE A 178 14.75 -4.63 7.22
N SER A 179 15.06 -3.75 6.27
CA SER A 179 16.43 -3.34 5.98
C SER A 179 16.82 -2.18 6.92
N LYS A 180 18.07 -1.74 6.86
CA LYS A 180 18.53 -0.61 7.67
C LYS A 180 17.59 0.58 7.50
N SER A 181 16.99 1.01 8.59
CA SER A 181 15.98 2.08 8.64
C SER A 181 16.24 3.02 9.80
N GLU A 182 15.78 4.26 9.68
CA GLU A 182 15.99 5.30 10.67
C GLU A 182 14.67 5.81 11.22
N ILE A 183 14.60 5.94 12.56
CA ILE A 183 13.48 6.50 13.28
C ILE A 183 14.02 7.54 14.25
N LYS A 184 13.71 8.82 14.01
CA LYS A 184 13.99 9.88 14.96
C LYS A 184 12.71 10.21 15.73
N LEU A 185 12.70 9.92 17.01
CA LEU A 185 11.63 10.26 17.94
C LEU A 185 12.06 11.43 18.81
N LYS A 186 11.53 12.62 18.53
CA LYS A 186 11.98 13.89 19.11
C LYS A 186 13.48 14.11 18.82
N ASP A 187 14.32 13.97 19.85
CA ASP A 187 15.77 14.16 19.74
C ASP A 187 16.57 12.86 19.68
N TYR A 188 15.90 11.71 19.80
CA TYR A 188 16.54 10.39 19.85
C TYR A 188 16.47 9.70 18.49
N LEU A 189 17.66 9.41 17.91
CA LEU A 189 17.78 8.68 16.66
C LEU A 189 17.94 7.19 16.96
N TRP A 190 17.00 6.40 16.49
CA TRP A 190 17.00 4.95 16.53
C TRP A 190 17.19 4.36 15.16
N PHE A 191 17.89 3.25 15.09
CA PHE A 191 18.04 2.47 13.85
C PHE A 191 17.31 1.14 13.99
N LEU A 192 16.54 0.78 12.96
CA LEU A 192 16.03 -0.56 12.77
C LEU A 192 17.02 -1.34 11.91
N ASN A 193 17.42 -2.53 12.36
CA ASN A 193 18.36 -3.40 11.65
C ASN A 193 19.64 -2.67 11.19
N GLU A 194 20.27 -1.91 12.07
CA GLU A 194 21.47 -1.11 11.75
C GLU A 194 22.61 -1.93 11.15
N LYS A 195 22.79 -3.15 11.65
CA LYS A 195 23.87 -4.08 11.25
C LYS A 195 23.52 -4.90 10.00
N GLU A 196 22.34 -4.65 9.40
CA GLU A 196 21.84 -5.39 8.24
C GLU A 196 21.88 -6.93 8.42
N THR A 197 21.58 -7.38 9.64
CA THR A 197 21.54 -8.81 9.94
C THR A 197 20.36 -9.47 9.21
N PRO A 198 20.53 -10.70 8.71
CA PRO A 198 19.41 -11.45 8.15
C PRO A 198 18.37 -11.76 9.24
N ASN A 199 17.15 -12.07 8.82
CA ASN A 199 16.04 -12.45 9.72
C ASN A 199 15.44 -11.30 10.56
N ASN A 200 15.70 -10.04 10.23
CA ASN A 200 14.89 -8.93 10.75
C ASN A 200 13.55 -8.89 9.99
N GLN A 201 12.61 -9.78 10.35
CA GLN A 201 11.41 -9.98 9.54
C GLN A 201 10.21 -10.38 10.38
N ILE A 202 9.03 -10.16 9.79
CA ILE A 202 7.75 -10.63 10.28
C ILE A 202 7.21 -11.60 9.24
N VAL A 203 6.93 -12.85 9.64
CA VAL A 203 6.33 -13.86 8.78
C VAL A 203 4.90 -14.09 9.22
N PHE A 204 3.94 -14.07 8.31
CA PHE A 204 2.54 -14.27 8.64
C PHE A 204 1.77 -15.01 7.55
N ASP A 205 0.70 -15.69 7.95
CA ASP A 205 -0.18 -16.41 7.05
C ASP A 205 -1.10 -15.46 6.25
N LYS A 206 -1.74 -15.98 5.22
CA LYS A 206 -2.67 -15.22 4.36
C LYS A 206 -3.94 -14.75 5.09
N SER A 207 -4.30 -15.40 6.17
CA SER A 207 -5.47 -15.05 6.99
C SER A 207 -5.19 -13.97 8.03
N PHE A 208 -3.92 -13.54 8.15
CA PHE A 208 -3.47 -12.58 9.17
C PHE A 208 -3.80 -13.02 10.61
N GLN A 209 -3.78 -14.31 10.86
CA GLN A 209 -4.05 -14.88 12.19
C GLN A 209 -2.78 -15.26 12.93
N ASN A 210 -1.78 -15.72 12.22
CA ASN A 210 -0.53 -16.17 12.80
C ASN A 210 0.62 -15.28 12.35
N PHE A 211 1.39 -14.75 13.31
CA PHE A 211 2.55 -13.92 13.08
C PHE A 211 3.73 -14.49 13.84
N ASN A 212 4.87 -14.56 13.17
CA ASN A 212 6.17 -14.82 13.79
C ASN A 212 7.03 -13.57 13.62
N PHE A 213 7.52 -13.02 14.71
CA PHE A 213 8.47 -11.90 14.75
C PHE A 213 9.86 -12.48 14.97
N ASP A 214 10.73 -12.27 14.00
CA ASP A 214 12.08 -12.84 14.00
C ASP A 214 13.10 -11.70 14.05
N ASN A 215 13.73 -11.56 15.23
CA ASN A 215 14.83 -10.62 15.50
C ASN A 215 14.62 -9.17 15.03
N ILE A 216 13.51 -8.54 15.33
CA ILE A 216 13.32 -7.11 15.05
C ILE A 216 14.18 -6.30 16.05
N ILE A 217 15.27 -5.73 15.56
CA ILE A 217 16.28 -5.07 16.39
C ILE A 217 16.21 -3.55 16.18
N LEU A 218 16.08 -2.82 17.30
CA LEU A 218 16.24 -1.36 17.36
C LEU A 218 17.49 -1.03 18.18
N THR A 219 18.32 -0.12 17.66
CA THR A 219 19.52 0.37 18.35
C THR A 219 19.51 1.88 18.50
N HIS A 220 20.01 2.37 19.62
CA HIS A 220 20.28 3.78 19.89
C HIS A 220 21.53 3.88 20.76
N GLU A 221 22.61 4.46 20.23
CA GLU A 221 23.92 4.49 20.90
C GLU A 221 24.35 3.08 21.41
N ASN A 222 24.42 2.89 22.73
CA ASN A 222 24.75 1.62 23.36
C ASN A 222 23.53 0.80 23.82
N GLN A 223 22.32 1.21 23.39
CA GLN A 223 21.06 0.54 23.76
C GLN A 223 20.57 -0.31 22.60
N GLU A 224 20.06 -1.50 22.92
CA GLU A 224 19.45 -2.41 21.96
C GLU A 224 18.13 -2.94 22.51
N ILE A 225 17.11 -2.91 21.67
CA ILE A 225 15.80 -3.50 21.96
C ILE A 225 15.54 -4.54 20.90
N THR A 226 15.28 -5.78 21.28
CA THR A 226 14.95 -6.88 20.38
C THR A 226 13.52 -7.34 20.60
N PHE A 227 12.75 -7.44 19.52
CA PHE A 227 11.41 -8.03 19.51
C PHE A 227 11.46 -9.36 18.79
N MET A 228 11.04 -10.43 19.46
CA MET A 228 10.88 -11.77 18.89
C MET A 228 9.72 -12.50 19.55
N GLY A 229 9.08 -13.37 18.81
CA GLY A 229 7.98 -14.20 19.33
C GLY A 229 6.90 -14.51 18.32
N ASP A 230 5.89 -15.22 18.78
CA ASP A 230 4.75 -15.65 17.98
C ASP A 230 3.45 -15.06 18.51
N ILE A 231 2.60 -14.62 17.58
CA ILE A 231 1.19 -14.37 17.86
C ILE A 231 0.40 -15.43 17.11
N LYS A 232 -0.45 -16.18 17.83
CA LYS A 232 -1.33 -17.19 17.25
C LYS A 232 -2.77 -16.77 17.43
N GLY A 233 -3.52 -16.70 16.32
CA GLY A 233 -4.95 -16.46 16.34
C GLY A 233 -5.68 -17.57 17.15
N LYS A 234 -6.82 -17.22 17.69
CA LYS A 234 -7.71 -18.23 18.29
C LYS A 234 -8.30 -19.06 17.17
N THR A 235 -8.04 -20.38 17.19
CA THR A 235 -8.75 -21.39 16.39
C THR A 235 -10.20 -21.48 16.82
#